data_94ccbcf3e697c37b6aef049e2d0f5e8a
#
_entry.id   94ccbcf3e697c37b6aef049e2d0f5e8a
#
_cell.length_a   1.000
_cell.length_b   1.000
_cell.length_c   1.000
_cell.angle_alpha   90.00
_cell.angle_beta   90.00
_cell.angle_gamma   90.00
#
_symmetry.space_group_name_H-M   'P 1'
#
loop_
_entity.id
_entity.type
_entity.pdbx_description
1 polymer ?
#
loop_
_entity_poly.entity_id
_entity_poly.type
_entity_poly.pdbx_seq_one_letter_code
_entity_poly.pdbx_strand_id
1 'polypeptide(L)'
;QAKGHDYSIPQLLGEALPESFNNGSFLTVYLAPSDYHRVHFPQQGALQNARYIPGALFSVNQKTAAHVPGLFTRNERLVLRITSNEGDYYLVLIGAMIVAGIQPFWQPEPFKAQQPIDQPMQALAVDQGQEAGRFLLGSTAILITQANQNWCVTPGATIKMGQTLVN
;
A
#
# COMPACT_ATOMS: atom_id res chain seq x y z
N GLN A 1 -10.41 7.82 6.32
CA GLN A 1 -11.68 7.26 5.80
C GLN A 1 -11.51 6.92 4.33
N ALA A 2 -11.83 5.72 3.91
CA ALA A 2 -11.88 5.35 2.50
C ALA A 2 -13.27 4.80 2.18
N LYS A 3 -13.93 5.38 1.18
CA LYS A 3 -15.24 4.93 0.66
C LYS A 3 -16.33 4.79 1.74
N GLY A 4 -16.40 5.73 2.70
CA GLY A 4 -17.44 5.76 3.73
C GLY A 4 -17.18 4.87 4.97
N HIS A 5 -16.07 4.16 5.02
CA HIS A 5 -15.65 3.38 6.18
C HIS A 5 -14.37 3.94 6.79
N ASP A 6 -14.32 3.98 8.12
CA ASP A 6 -13.12 4.33 8.87
C ASP A 6 -12.23 3.09 9.04
N TYR A 7 -10.94 3.27 8.82
CA TYR A 7 -9.92 2.23 9.03
C TYR A 7 -8.95 2.73 10.08
N SER A 8 -8.65 1.88 11.05
CA SER A 8 -7.53 2.14 11.94
C SER A 8 -6.22 1.90 11.18
N ILE A 9 -5.38 2.93 11.09
CA ILE A 9 -4.04 2.78 10.47
C ILE A 9 -3.21 1.68 11.17
N PRO A 10 -3.18 1.61 12.52
CA PRO A 10 -2.51 0.49 13.19
C PRO A 10 -3.03 -0.89 12.77
N GLN A 11 -4.34 -1.06 12.60
CA GLN A 11 -4.90 -2.33 12.10
C GLN A 11 -4.48 -2.62 10.65
N LEU A 12 -4.38 -1.59 9.80
CA LEU A 12 -3.93 -1.73 8.42
C LEU A 12 -2.46 -2.14 8.37
N LEU A 13 -1.60 -1.53 9.19
CA LEU A 13 -0.17 -1.82 9.25
C LEU A 13 0.14 -3.13 9.99
N GLY A 14 -0.77 -3.61 10.86
CA GLY A 14 -0.51 -4.72 11.77
C GLY A 14 0.50 -4.38 12.87
N GLU A 15 0.69 -3.08 13.13
CA GLU A 15 1.57 -2.56 14.17
C GLU A 15 1.09 -1.19 14.67
N ALA A 16 1.65 -0.73 15.79
CA ALA A 16 1.39 0.61 16.29
C ALA A 16 1.93 1.66 15.30
N LEU A 17 1.14 2.69 15.04
CA LEU A 17 1.57 3.82 14.22
C LEU A 17 2.56 4.67 15.04
N PRO A 18 3.75 4.99 14.54
CA PRO A 18 4.66 5.91 15.20
C PRO A 18 4.03 7.30 15.40
N GLU A 19 4.29 7.95 16.53
CA GLU A 19 3.73 9.28 16.85
C GLU A 19 4.04 10.33 15.78
N SER A 20 5.17 10.19 15.10
CA SER A 20 5.56 11.06 13.99
C SER A 20 4.56 11.09 12.83
N PHE A 21 3.67 10.12 12.73
CA PHE A 21 2.61 10.04 11.72
C PHE A 21 1.26 10.62 12.18
N ASN A 22 1.13 11.14 13.41
CA ASN A 22 -0.15 11.63 13.95
C ASN A 22 -0.78 12.76 13.12
N ASN A 23 0.03 13.56 12.43
CA ASN A 23 -0.41 14.64 11.54
C ASN A 23 -0.18 14.32 10.06
N GLY A 24 0.03 13.06 9.74
CA GLY A 24 0.26 12.59 8.38
C GLY A 24 -1.00 12.58 7.52
N SER A 25 -0.83 12.20 6.28
CA SER A 25 -1.92 12.01 5.36
C SER A 25 -1.82 10.66 4.62
N PHE A 26 -2.88 10.29 3.91
CA PHE A 26 -2.86 9.07 3.13
C PHE A 26 -3.57 9.25 1.78
N LEU A 27 -3.16 8.45 0.82
CA LEU A 27 -3.76 8.34 -0.50
C LEU A 27 -4.06 6.89 -0.81
N THR A 28 -5.27 6.60 -1.27
CA THR A 28 -5.68 5.25 -1.72
C THR A 28 -5.85 5.25 -3.23
N VAL A 29 -5.13 4.36 -3.91
CA VAL A 29 -5.18 4.17 -5.36
C VAL A 29 -5.76 2.80 -5.66
N TYR A 30 -6.90 2.77 -6.31
CA TYR A 30 -7.52 1.56 -6.81
C TYR A 30 -7.01 1.24 -8.22
N LEU A 31 -6.65 -0.01 -8.45
CA LEU A 31 -6.21 -0.54 -9.75
C LEU A 31 -7.27 -1.52 -10.25
N ALA A 32 -8.02 -1.12 -11.27
CA ALA A 32 -9.00 -2.01 -11.92
C ALA A 32 -8.27 -3.15 -12.66
N PRO A 33 -8.95 -4.28 -12.98
CA PRO A 33 -8.30 -5.41 -13.65
C PRO A 33 -7.65 -5.08 -15.00
N SER A 34 -8.08 -4.02 -15.66
CA SER A 34 -7.51 -3.53 -16.93
C SER A 34 -6.34 -2.56 -16.76
N ASP A 35 -6.06 -2.14 -15.52
CA ASP A 35 -5.04 -1.13 -15.27
C ASP A 35 -3.64 -1.75 -15.18
N TYR A 36 -2.65 -0.88 -15.07
CA TYR A 36 -1.27 -1.28 -14.81
C TYR A 36 -1.13 -1.77 -13.36
N HIS A 37 -0.58 -2.98 -13.16
CA HIS A 37 -0.58 -3.68 -11.86
C HIS A 37 0.77 -3.68 -11.14
N ARG A 38 1.74 -2.90 -11.58
CA ARG A 38 2.98 -2.70 -10.83
C ARG A 38 2.86 -1.45 -9.97
N VAL A 39 3.38 -1.54 -8.76
CA VAL A 39 3.43 -0.43 -7.81
C VAL A 39 4.89 0.00 -7.69
N HIS A 40 5.13 1.31 -7.71
CA HIS A 40 6.46 1.89 -7.68
C HIS A 40 6.64 2.73 -6.43
N PHE A 41 7.88 2.84 -5.95
CA PHE A 41 8.18 3.74 -4.84
C PHE A 41 7.94 5.19 -5.28
N PRO A 42 7.08 5.95 -4.56
CA PRO A 42 6.76 7.33 -4.93
C PRO A 42 7.92 8.28 -4.68
N GLN A 43 8.88 7.88 -3.87
CA GLN A 43 10.00 8.67 -3.40
C GLN A 43 11.19 7.78 -3.08
N GLN A 44 12.40 8.25 -3.32
CA GLN A 44 13.63 7.55 -2.92
C GLN A 44 13.74 7.44 -1.39
N GLY A 45 14.44 6.42 -0.92
CA GLY A 45 14.62 6.19 0.51
C GLY A 45 15.32 4.88 0.83
N ALA A 46 15.14 4.44 2.06
CA ALA A 46 15.67 3.16 2.55
C ALA A 46 14.52 2.31 3.09
N LEU A 47 14.27 1.18 2.45
CA LEU A 47 13.29 0.19 2.90
C LEU A 47 13.81 -0.47 4.18
N GLN A 48 13.11 -0.22 5.29
CA GLN A 48 13.48 -0.70 6.62
C GLN A 48 12.90 -2.07 6.92
N ASN A 49 11.63 -2.25 6.57
CA ASN A 49 10.92 -3.49 6.86
C ASN A 49 9.86 -3.76 5.80
N ALA A 50 9.63 -5.03 5.52
CA ALA A 50 8.52 -5.54 4.75
C ALA A 50 7.72 -6.52 5.60
N ARG A 51 6.44 -6.21 5.87
CA ARG A 51 5.55 -7.07 6.62
C ARG A 51 4.47 -7.61 5.71
N TYR A 52 4.49 -8.91 5.48
CA TYR A 52 3.38 -9.61 4.84
C TYR A 52 2.36 -10.04 5.89
N ILE A 53 1.09 -9.74 5.65
CA ILE A 53 -0.02 -10.12 6.51
C ILE A 53 -1.00 -10.92 5.65
N PRO A 54 -1.13 -12.25 5.89
CA PRO A 54 -2.12 -13.06 5.20
C PRO A 54 -3.52 -12.61 5.58
N GLY A 55 -4.46 -12.82 4.68
CA GLY A 55 -5.85 -12.41 4.91
C GLY A 55 -6.81 -12.97 3.89
N ALA A 56 -8.02 -12.48 3.92
CA ALA A 56 -9.02 -12.77 2.92
C ALA A 56 -8.63 -12.13 1.57
N LEU A 57 -9.32 -12.52 0.52
CA LEU A 57 -9.16 -11.98 -0.82
C LEU A 57 -10.49 -11.39 -1.30
N PHE A 58 -11.12 -10.52 -0.49
CA PHE A 58 -12.31 -9.82 -0.93
C PHE A 58 -12.01 -8.92 -2.12
N SER A 59 -12.96 -8.82 -3.05
CA SER A 59 -12.85 -7.83 -4.12
C SER A 59 -12.73 -6.42 -3.53
N VAL A 60 -11.80 -5.62 -4.04
CA VAL A 60 -11.56 -4.23 -3.59
C VAL A 60 -12.26 -3.19 -4.48
N ASN A 61 -13.19 -3.62 -5.35
CA ASN A 61 -13.98 -2.69 -6.15
C ASN A 61 -14.86 -1.78 -5.26
N GLN A 62 -15.38 -0.70 -5.85
CA GLN A 62 -16.15 0.30 -5.10
C GLN A 62 -17.37 -0.27 -4.39
N LYS A 63 -18.09 -1.22 -5.01
CA LYS A 63 -19.30 -1.83 -4.42
C LYS A 63 -18.93 -2.68 -3.20
N THR A 64 -17.96 -3.56 -3.31
CA THR A 64 -17.53 -4.42 -2.18
C THR A 64 -16.94 -3.58 -1.05
N ALA A 65 -16.11 -2.57 -1.38
CA ALA A 65 -15.51 -1.69 -0.38
C ALA A 65 -16.55 -0.87 0.39
N ALA A 66 -17.70 -0.57 -0.21
CA ALA A 66 -18.79 0.14 0.47
C ALA A 66 -19.64 -0.76 1.41
N HIS A 67 -19.59 -2.10 1.23
CA HIS A 67 -20.45 -3.02 1.98
C HIS A 67 -19.70 -3.92 2.97
N VAL A 68 -18.37 -4.04 2.85
CA VAL A 68 -17.58 -4.89 3.75
C VAL A 68 -16.81 -4.02 4.73
N PRO A 69 -17.24 -3.96 6.01
CA PRO A 69 -16.52 -3.22 7.04
C PRO A 69 -15.07 -3.75 7.21
N GLY A 70 -14.11 -2.85 7.30
CA GLY A 70 -12.71 -3.21 7.51
C GLY A 70 -12.06 -3.99 6.37
N LEU A 71 -12.57 -3.90 5.14
CA LEU A 71 -12.13 -4.70 3.99
C LEU A 71 -10.60 -4.69 3.83
N PHE A 72 -9.97 -3.52 3.84
CA PHE A 72 -8.52 -3.40 3.63
C PHE A 72 -7.69 -3.98 4.78
N THR A 73 -8.23 -4.01 6.00
CA THR A 73 -7.56 -4.61 7.16
C THR A 73 -7.77 -6.13 7.25
N ARG A 74 -8.72 -6.66 6.48
CA ARG A 74 -9.05 -8.09 6.41
C ARG A 74 -8.39 -8.81 5.25
N ASN A 75 -8.08 -8.08 4.18
CA ASN A 75 -7.42 -8.65 3.00
C ASN A 75 -5.93 -8.89 3.25
N GLU A 76 -5.40 -9.88 2.50
CA GLU A 76 -3.97 -10.08 2.33
C GLU A 76 -3.30 -8.76 1.97
N ARG A 77 -2.16 -8.47 2.60
CA ARG A 77 -1.43 -7.23 2.31
C ARG A 77 0.06 -7.31 2.61
N LEU A 78 0.81 -6.51 1.88
CA LEU A 78 2.23 -6.27 2.10
C LEU A 78 2.42 -4.82 2.52
N VAL A 79 2.99 -4.62 3.69
CA VAL A 79 3.29 -3.32 4.30
C VAL A 79 4.77 -3.06 4.18
N LEU A 80 5.15 -2.01 3.48
CA LEU A 80 6.53 -1.56 3.32
C LEU A 80 6.72 -0.29 4.15
N ARG A 81 7.75 -0.25 5.00
CA ARG A 81 8.14 0.92 5.77
C ARG A 81 9.43 1.49 5.20
N ILE A 82 9.38 2.73 4.77
CA ILE A 82 10.51 3.42 4.14
C ILE A 82 10.86 4.67 4.93
N THR A 83 12.15 4.86 5.21
CA THR A 83 12.69 6.13 5.73
C THR A 83 13.21 6.95 4.57
N SER A 84 12.94 8.25 4.59
CA SER A 84 13.36 9.17 3.55
C SER A 84 13.71 10.53 4.12
N ASN A 85 14.61 11.28 3.43
CA ASN A 85 14.98 12.63 3.81
C ASN A 85 13.84 13.65 3.73
N GLU A 86 12.79 13.34 2.94
CA GLU A 86 11.61 14.19 2.77
C GLU A 86 10.45 13.79 3.69
N GLY A 87 10.67 12.81 4.56
CA GLY A 87 9.71 12.25 5.50
C GLY A 87 9.45 10.76 5.26
N ASP A 88 9.33 10.03 6.35
CA ASP A 88 9.04 8.60 6.32
C ASP A 88 7.66 8.32 5.74
N TYR A 89 7.50 7.15 5.13
CA TYR A 89 6.21 6.73 4.60
C TYR A 89 6.02 5.20 4.66
N TYR A 90 4.76 4.80 4.62
CA TYR A 90 4.37 3.42 4.38
C TYR A 90 3.74 3.29 2.99
N LEU A 91 4.10 2.22 2.30
CA LEU A 91 3.45 1.79 1.06
C LEU A 91 2.80 0.43 1.32
N VAL A 92 1.46 0.39 1.24
CA VAL A 92 0.68 -0.81 1.53
C VAL A 92 0.04 -1.34 0.26
N LEU A 93 0.38 -2.56 -0.10
CA LEU A 93 -0.18 -3.27 -1.24
C LEU A 93 -1.26 -4.22 -0.73
N ILE A 94 -2.51 -4.05 -1.18
CA ILE A 94 -3.66 -4.86 -0.75
C ILE A 94 -4.05 -5.83 -1.86
N GLY A 95 -4.01 -7.13 -1.58
CA GLY A 95 -4.47 -8.19 -2.47
C GLY A 95 -6.00 -8.27 -2.57
N ALA A 96 -6.52 -8.92 -3.61
CA ALA A 96 -7.94 -9.09 -3.86
C ALA A 96 -8.28 -10.43 -4.56
N MET A 97 -9.56 -10.77 -4.63
CA MET A 97 -10.14 -12.09 -4.93
C MET A 97 -9.65 -12.80 -6.21
N ILE A 98 -9.16 -12.09 -7.20
CA ILE A 98 -8.66 -12.70 -8.46
C ILE A 98 -7.12 -12.61 -8.51
N VAL A 99 -6.52 -12.01 -7.50
CA VAL A 99 -5.09 -11.78 -7.41
C VAL A 99 -4.48 -12.85 -6.52
N ALA A 100 -3.97 -13.89 -7.13
CA ALA A 100 -3.22 -14.92 -6.41
C ALA A 100 -1.82 -14.40 -6.05
N GLY A 101 -1.76 -13.45 -5.10
CA GLY A 101 -0.53 -13.07 -4.44
C GLY A 101 0.04 -11.70 -4.81
N ILE A 102 0.70 -11.13 -3.81
CA ILE A 102 1.51 -9.92 -3.90
C ILE A 102 2.95 -10.35 -4.08
N GLN A 103 3.57 -9.95 -5.19
CA GLN A 103 4.95 -10.24 -5.48
C GLN A 103 5.80 -8.98 -5.29
N PRO A 104 6.68 -8.92 -4.27
CA PRO A 104 7.61 -7.83 -4.11
C PRO A 104 8.79 -7.94 -5.09
N PHE A 105 9.51 -6.84 -5.32
CA PHE A 105 10.58 -6.80 -6.31
C PHE A 105 11.81 -7.66 -5.96
N TRP A 106 12.00 -7.99 -4.68
CA TRP A 106 13.19 -8.73 -4.20
C TRP A 106 13.01 -10.24 -4.14
N GLN A 107 11.85 -10.77 -4.53
CA GLN A 107 11.67 -12.22 -4.62
C GLN A 107 10.93 -12.64 -5.89
N PRO A 108 11.24 -13.83 -6.45
CA PRO A 108 10.70 -14.27 -7.74
C PRO A 108 9.25 -14.73 -7.67
N GLU A 109 8.74 -15.07 -6.48
CA GLU A 109 7.41 -15.64 -6.27
C GLU A 109 6.58 -14.74 -5.35
N PRO A 110 5.25 -14.71 -5.53
CA PRO A 110 4.35 -14.07 -4.57
C PRO A 110 4.45 -14.73 -3.18
N PHE A 111 4.09 -13.96 -2.15
CA PHE A 111 3.90 -14.55 -0.82
C PHE A 111 2.78 -15.60 -0.83
N LYS A 112 3.02 -16.72 -0.12
CA LYS A 112 2.06 -17.81 0.04
C LYS A 112 1.92 -18.25 1.50
N ALA A 113 2.37 -17.43 2.44
CA ALA A 113 2.36 -17.77 3.86
C ALA A 113 0.96 -17.68 4.46
N GLN A 114 0.68 -18.58 5.41
CA GLN A 114 -0.57 -18.55 6.21
C GLN A 114 -0.41 -17.78 7.52
N GLN A 115 0.79 -17.37 7.85
CA GLN A 115 1.13 -16.59 9.04
C GLN A 115 1.83 -15.29 8.61
N PRO A 116 1.73 -14.21 9.40
CA PRO A 116 2.47 -12.99 9.13
C PRO A 116 3.98 -13.26 9.03
N ILE A 117 4.62 -12.55 8.10
CA ILE A 117 6.09 -12.57 7.94
C ILE A 117 6.60 -11.15 8.11
N ASP A 118 7.48 -10.95 9.08
CA ASP A 118 8.27 -9.74 9.22
C ASP A 118 9.66 -9.97 8.63
N GLN A 119 10.02 -9.15 7.66
CA GLN A 119 11.28 -9.23 6.96
C GLN A 119 12.05 -7.92 7.11
N PRO A 120 13.05 -7.84 8.02
CA PRO A 120 13.96 -6.71 8.09
C PRO A 120 14.74 -6.57 6.78
N MET A 121 14.72 -5.37 6.19
CA MET A 121 15.31 -5.10 4.88
C MET A 121 16.69 -4.43 4.97
N GLN A 122 17.24 -4.27 6.17
CA GLN A 122 18.58 -3.71 6.43
C GLN A 122 18.82 -2.36 5.73
N ALA A 123 17.81 -1.49 5.73
CA ALA A 123 17.85 -0.20 5.06
C ALA A 123 18.20 -0.30 3.56
N LEU A 124 17.60 -1.27 2.87
CA LEU A 124 17.78 -1.46 1.44
C LEU A 124 17.43 -0.17 0.68
N ALA A 125 18.40 0.39 -0.02
CA ALA A 125 18.18 1.60 -0.81
C ALA A 125 17.16 1.35 -1.94
N VAL A 126 16.23 2.27 -2.12
CA VAL A 126 15.21 2.25 -3.17
C VAL A 126 15.16 3.61 -3.85
N ASP A 127 14.99 3.59 -5.16
CA ASP A 127 14.89 4.80 -5.97
C ASP A 127 13.43 5.19 -6.22
N GLN A 128 13.19 6.49 -6.43
CA GLN A 128 11.89 6.95 -6.92
C GLN A 128 11.60 6.32 -8.29
N GLY A 129 10.39 5.78 -8.44
CA GLY A 129 9.97 5.11 -9.67
C GLY A 129 10.46 3.66 -9.81
N GLN A 130 11.32 3.16 -8.91
CA GLN A 130 11.68 1.75 -8.86
C GLN A 130 10.43 0.91 -8.52
N GLU A 131 10.27 -0.26 -9.14
CA GLU A 131 9.19 -1.18 -8.80
C GLU A 131 9.31 -1.63 -7.34
N ALA A 132 8.26 -1.45 -6.55
CA ALA A 132 8.15 -1.94 -5.18
C ALA A 132 7.58 -3.36 -5.14
N GLY A 133 6.70 -3.66 -6.06
CA GLY A 133 6.05 -4.95 -6.21
C GLY A 133 4.94 -4.89 -7.23
N ARG A 134 4.29 -6.02 -7.43
CA ARG A 134 3.20 -6.15 -8.40
C ARG A 134 2.10 -7.09 -7.92
N PHE A 135 0.96 -6.90 -8.51
CA PHE A 135 -0.18 -7.78 -8.38
C PHE A 135 -0.36 -8.57 -9.68
N LEU A 136 -0.90 -9.77 -9.58
CA LEU A 136 -1.20 -10.56 -10.80
C LEU A 136 -2.48 -10.09 -11.48
N LEU A 137 -3.40 -9.44 -10.74
CA LEU A 137 -4.64 -8.83 -11.27
C LEU A 137 -5.23 -7.87 -10.22
N GLY A 138 -5.99 -6.83 -10.62
CA GLY A 138 -6.76 -5.83 -9.87
C GLY A 138 -6.59 -5.72 -8.34
N SER A 139 -6.30 -4.53 -7.80
CA SER A 139 -5.84 -4.39 -6.42
C SER A 139 -5.94 -2.95 -5.92
N THR A 140 -5.36 -2.67 -4.77
CA THR A 140 -5.30 -1.33 -4.17
C THR A 140 -3.91 -1.08 -3.58
N ALA A 141 -3.37 0.09 -3.84
CA ALA A 141 -2.18 0.59 -3.14
C ALA A 141 -2.58 1.75 -2.22
N ILE A 142 -2.02 1.77 -1.00
CA ILE A 142 -2.22 2.86 -0.05
C ILE A 142 -0.87 3.45 0.31
N LEU A 143 -0.72 4.75 0.14
CA LEU A 143 0.43 5.53 0.58
C LEU A 143 0.04 6.24 1.87
N ILE A 144 0.84 6.12 2.92
CA ILE A 144 0.68 6.82 4.20
C ILE A 144 1.95 7.61 4.45
N THR A 145 1.84 8.92 4.64
CA THR A 145 2.97 9.84 4.80
C THR A 145 3.04 10.41 6.21
N GLN A 146 4.24 10.60 6.70
CA GLN A 146 4.49 11.21 8.01
C GLN A 146 4.03 12.66 8.04
N ALA A 147 4.28 13.41 6.98
CA ALA A 147 3.84 14.80 6.85
C ALA A 147 2.45 14.88 6.20
N ASN A 148 1.69 15.92 6.56
CA ASN A 148 0.48 16.27 5.82
C ASN A 148 0.86 16.75 4.42
N GLN A 149 0.34 16.10 3.39
CA GLN A 149 0.67 16.38 1.99
C GLN A 149 -0.37 17.30 1.35
N ASN A 150 0.11 18.21 0.49
CA ASN A 150 -0.75 19.00 -0.37
C ASN A 150 -1.02 18.22 -1.68
N TRP A 151 -2.04 17.34 -1.62
CA TRP A 151 -2.38 16.49 -2.77
C TRP A 151 -2.88 17.31 -3.95
N CYS A 152 -2.27 17.13 -5.15
CA CYS A 152 -2.76 17.70 -6.40
C CYS A 152 -3.85 16.86 -7.09
N VAL A 153 -4.40 15.89 -6.39
CA VAL A 153 -5.46 15.01 -6.89
C VAL A 153 -6.67 15.05 -5.96
N THR A 154 -7.86 14.96 -6.54
CA THR A 154 -9.11 14.93 -5.77
C THR A 154 -9.64 13.50 -5.65
N PRO A 155 -10.41 13.17 -4.59
CA PRO A 155 -11.05 11.87 -4.48
C PRO A 155 -11.90 11.54 -5.71
N GLY A 156 -11.71 10.33 -6.26
CA GLY A 156 -12.40 9.86 -7.46
C GLY A 156 -11.73 10.24 -8.79
N ALA A 157 -10.66 11.03 -8.78
CA ALA A 157 -9.90 11.33 -9.99
C ALA A 157 -9.19 10.09 -10.53
N THR A 158 -9.10 9.99 -11.85
CA THR A 158 -8.24 9.02 -12.53
C THR A 158 -6.82 9.56 -12.58
N ILE A 159 -5.86 8.76 -12.16
CA ILE A 159 -4.43 9.10 -12.19
C ILE A 159 -3.66 8.11 -13.07
N LYS A 160 -2.48 8.52 -13.54
CA LYS A 160 -1.61 7.69 -14.36
C LYS A 160 -0.30 7.42 -13.63
N MET A 161 0.33 6.28 -13.95
CA MET A 161 1.68 6.00 -13.49
C MET A 161 2.64 7.13 -13.90
N GLY A 162 3.49 7.57 -12.97
CA GLY A 162 4.42 8.69 -13.17
C GLY A 162 3.81 10.08 -13.02
N GLN A 163 2.51 10.19 -12.75
CA GLN A 163 1.86 11.47 -12.47
C GLN A 163 2.27 12.01 -11.10
N THR A 164 2.59 13.30 -11.02
CA THR A 164 2.82 14.00 -9.76
C THR A 164 1.56 13.99 -8.90
N LEU A 165 1.70 13.63 -7.63
CA LEU A 165 0.59 13.52 -6.67
C LEU A 165 0.61 14.62 -5.62
N VAL A 166 1.75 15.26 -5.40
CA VAL A 166 2.00 16.28 -4.36
C VAL A 166 2.65 17.49 -5.00
N ASN A 167 2.24 18.71 -4.61
CA ASN A 167 2.89 19.98 -4.99
C ASN A 167 4.05 20.32 -4.06
#